data_99c2f37bc6992f2a0330336e60b3a575
#
_entry.id   99c2f37bc6992f2a0330336e60b3a575
#
_cell.length_a   1.000
_cell.length_b   1.000
_cell.length_c   1.000
_cell.angle_alpha   90.00
_cell.angle_beta   90.00
_cell.angle_gamma   90.00
#
_symmetry.space_group_name_H-M   'P 1'
#
loop_
_entity.id
_entity.type
_entity.pdbx_description
1 polymer ?
#
loop_
_entity_poly.entity_id
_entity_poly.type
_entity_poly.pdbx_seq_one_letter_code
_entity_poly.pdbx_strand_id
1 'polypeptide(L)'
;MIKIATVIYFSPGGILLVAVPNHTSLDASLYGPYWAAWDVPRHLFHFSPRSVDVLMQKHHFRITQTIPMKMDAYYISFLSEKYQHGKINYARALRNGWRSNRFARTQENACSSMIYVMEKENTYL
;
A
#
# COMPACT_ATOMS: atom_id res chain seq x y z
N MET A 1 11.55 -18.86 -3.08
CA MET A 1 10.93 -18.51 -1.78
C MET A 1 11.84 -17.52 -1.07
N ILE A 2 11.54 -16.24 -1.17
CA ILE A 2 12.30 -15.21 -0.44
C ILE A 2 11.79 -15.26 1.00
N LYS A 3 12.53 -15.95 1.86
CA LYS A 3 12.38 -15.78 3.30
C LYS A 3 12.99 -14.42 3.65
N ILE A 4 12.17 -13.38 3.77
CA ILE A 4 12.60 -12.18 4.47
C ILE A 4 12.52 -12.52 5.97
N ALA A 5 13.49 -13.29 6.44
CA ALA A 5 13.79 -13.36 7.85
C ALA A 5 14.76 -12.22 8.17
N THR A 6 14.29 -11.00 8.02
CA THR A 6 15.01 -9.86 8.58
C THR A 6 14.66 -9.82 10.05
N VAL A 7 15.52 -10.40 10.88
CA VAL A 7 15.47 -10.17 12.33
C VAL A 7 15.93 -8.73 12.53
N ILE A 8 14.99 -7.82 12.54
CA ILE A 8 15.29 -6.43 12.82
C ILE A 8 15.25 -6.28 14.35
N TYR A 9 16.42 -6.10 14.94
CA TYR A 9 16.52 -5.73 16.36
C TYR A 9 16.09 -4.27 16.50
N PHE A 10 14.86 -4.05 16.93
CA PHE A 10 14.42 -2.72 17.32
C PHE A 10 14.79 -2.46 18.78
N SER A 11 15.40 -1.30 19.04
CA SER A 11 15.51 -0.79 20.41
C SER A 11 14.11 -0.59 20.98
N PRO A 12 13.91 -0.73 22.30
CA PRO A 12 12.66 -0.33 22.94
C PRO A 12 12.29 1.12 22.54
N GLY A 13 11.07 1.33 22.07
CA GLY A 13 10.63 2.63 21.53
C GLY A 13 11.06 2.92 20.09
N GLY A 14 11.67 1.96 19.38
CA GLY A 14 12.01 2.10 17.95
C GLY A 14 10.76 2.18 17.06
N ILE A 15 10.84 2.99 15.99
CA ILE A 15 9.77 3.20 15.02
C ILE A 15 10.06 2.41 13.75
N LEU A 16 9.05 1.67 13.26
CA LEU A 16 9.07 1.00 11.97
C LEU A 16 8.18 1.77 10.98
N LEU A 17 8.73 2.08 9.80
CA LEU A 17 7.96 2.64 8.70
C LEU A 17 7.82 1.58 7.59
N VAL A 18 6.60 1.30 7.16
CA VAL A 18 6.31 0.37 6.07
C VAL A 18 5.42 1.07 5.04
N ALA A 19 5.92 1.20 3.81
CA ALA A 19 5.17 1.74 2.70
C ALA A 19 4.79 0.62 1.74
N VAL A 20 3.50 0.41 1.51
CA VAL A 20 3.00 -0.66 0.64
C VAL A 20 1.77 -0.22 -0.16
N PRO A 21 1.60 -0.74 -1.39
CA PRO A 21 0.37 -0.58 -2.15
C PRO A 21 -0.81 -1.24 -1.44
N ASN A 22 -1.99 -0.66 -1.66
CA ASN A 22 -3.26 -1.15 -1.11
C ASN A 22 -4.13 -1.74 -2.23
N HIS A 23 -4.20 -3.05 -2.32
CA HIS A 23 -4.99 -3.72 -3.37
C HIS A 23 -6.51 -3.55 -3.20
N THR A 24 -6.97 -2.97 -2.11
CA THR A 24 -8.40 -2.63 -1.89
C THR A 24 -8.73 -1.18 -2.25
N SER A 25 -7.79 -0.44 -2.84
CA SER A 25 -8.01 0.92 -3.31
C SER A 25 -8.95 0.98 -4.53
N LEU A 26 -9.51 2.16 -4.79
CA LEU A 26 -10.41 2.33 -5.94
C LEU A 26 -9.68 2.13 -7.28
N ASP A 27 -8.46 2.64 -7.43
CA ASP A 27 -7.67 2.46 -8.65
C ASP A 27 -7.33 0.98 -8.90
N ALA A 28 -7.06 0.19 -7.85
CA ALA A 28 -6.90 -1.26 -7.97
C ALA A 28 -8.16 -1.91 -8.55
N SER A 29 -9.34 -1.50 -8.10
CA SER A 29 -10.62 -1.97 -8.62
C SER A 29 -10.86 -1.52 -10.08
N LEU A 30 -10.52 -0.27 -10.43
CA LEU A 30 -10.72 0.27 -11.77
C LEU A 30 -9.86 -0.41 -12.83
N TYR A 31 -8.63 -0.75 -12.51
CA TYR A 31 -7.69 -1.40 -13.43
C TYR A 31 -7.70 -2.92 -13.36
N GLY A 32 -8.22 -3.50 -12.28
CA GLY A 32 -8.32 -4.95 -12.11
C GLY A 32 -6.97 -5.65 -12.29
N PRO A 33 -6.87 -6.65 -13.21
CA PRO A 33 -5.62 -7.39 -13.42
C PRO A 33 -4.49 -6.54 -14.00
N TYR A 34 -4.79 -5.38 -14.56
CA TYR A 34 -3.81 -4.45 -15.14
C TYR A 34 -3.31 -3.39 -14.16
N TRP A 35 -3.77 -3.43 -12.91
CA TRP A 35 -3.29 -2.51 -11.89
C TRP A 35 -1.78 -2.70 -11.68
N ALA A 36 -1.02 -1.64 -11.94
CA ALA A 36 0.43 -1.74 -12.01
C ALA A 36 1.10 -2.10 -10.68
N ALA A 37 0.44 -1.83 -9.56
CA ALA A 37 1.00 -2.14 -8.25
C ALA A 37 0.91 -3.63 -7.86
N TRP A 38 0.29 -4.47 -8.68
CA TRP A 38 0.51 -5.92 -8.57
C TRP A 38 1.99 -6.26 -8.73
N ASP A 39 2.65 -5.64 -9.69
CA ASP A 39 4.10 -5.70 -9.94
C ASP A 39 4.70 -7.11 -9.78
N VAL A 40 4.01 -8.13 -10.29
CA VAL A 40 4.47 -9.54 -10.26
C VAL A 40 5.59 -9.72 -11.30
N PRO A 41 6.70 -10.38 -11.00
CA PRO A 41 6.98 -11.17 -9.78
C PRO A 41 7.75 -10.42 -8.68
N ARG A 42 7.94 -9.10 -8.79
CA ARG A 42 8.66 -8.32 -7.77
C ARG A 42 7.91 -8.30 -6.44
N HIS A 43 6.60 -8.09 -6.48
CA HIS A 43 5.73 -8.18 -5.32
C HIS A 43 5.00 -9.53 -5.32
N LEU A 44 5.35 -10.42 -4.40
CA LEU A 44 4.69 -11.72 -4.22
C LEU A 44 3.55 -11.66 -3.21
N PHE A 45 3.53 -10.63 -2.38
CA PHE A 45 2.50 -10.41 -1.37
C PHE A 45 1.83 -9.06 -1.61
N HIS A 46 0.52 -9.05 -1.51
CA HIS A 46 -0.29 -7.85 -1.69
C HIS A 46 -1.09 -7.60 -0.42
N PHE A 47 -1.09 -6.35 0.01
CA PHE A 47 -1.62 -5.96 1.31
C PHE A 47 -2.89 -5.13 1.19
N SER A 48 -3.77 -5.32 2.15
CA SER A 48 -4.82 -4.37 2.52
C SER A 48 -4.47 -3.75 3.88
N PRO A 49 -5.08 -2.64 4.28
CA PRO A 49 -4.88 -2.08 5.62
C PRO A 49 -5.12 -3.10 6.73
N ARG A 50 -6.16 -3.91 6.60
CA ARG A 50 -6.46 -4.98 7.55
C ARG A 50 -5.39 -6.07 7.61
N SER A 51 -4.86 -6.49 6.46
CA SER A 51 -3.84 -7.54 6.44
C SER A 51 -2.50 -7.04 7.01
N VAL A 52 -2.17 -5.77 6.82
CA VAL A 52 -1.00 -5.15 7.46
C VAL A 52 -1.19 -5.14 8.98
N ASP A 53 -2.34 -4.70 9.46
CA ASP A 53 -2.63 -4.64 10.89
C ASP A 53 -2.51 -6.02 11.55
N VAL A 54 -3.18 -7.04 10.99
CA VAL A 54 -3.13 -8.42 11.49
C VAL A 54 -1.70 -8.98 11.49
N LEU A 55 -0.94 -8.73 10.40
CA LEU A 55 0.44 -9.20 10.30
C LEU A 55 1.33 -8.54 11.35
N MET A 56 1.19 -7.24 11.54
CA MET A 56 2.04 -6.49 12.46
C MET A 56 1.72 -6.80 13.92
N GLN A 57 0.45 -7.00 14.27
CA GLN A 57 0.05 -7.45 15.60
C GLN A 57 0.67 -8.81 15.97
N LYS A 58 0.75 -9.75 15.03
CA LYS A 58 1.42 -11.04 15.24
C LYS A 58 2.91 -10.91 15.57
N HIS A 59 3.53 -9.80 15.17
CA HIS A 59 4.93 -9.51 15.44
C HIS A 59 5.12 -8.48 16.56
N HIS A 60 4.07 -8.22 17.35
CA HIS A 60 4.08 -7.27 18.45
C HIS A 60 4.38 -5.83 18.04
N PHE A 61 3.88 -5.43 16.87
CA PHE A 61 3.89 -4.05 16.42
C PHE A 61 2.48 -3.48 16.44
N ARG A 62 2.36 -2.24 16.87
CA ARG A 62 1.12 -1.47 16.85
C ARG A 62 1.24 -0.32 15.86
N ILE A 63 0.26 -0.19 14.99
CA ILE A 63 0.16 0.95 14.07
C ILE A 63 -0.26 2.17 14.89
N THR A 64 0.59 3.20 14.89
CA THR A 64 0.35 4.46 15.60
C THR A 64 -0.17 5.56 14.68
N GLN A 65 0.20 5.48 13.39
CA GLN A 65 -0.21 6.46 12.39
C GLN A 65 -0.24 5.81 11.00
N THR A 66 -1.14 6.28 10.15
CA THR A 66 -1.17 5.97 8.71
C THR A 66 -1.05 7.25 7.90
N ILE A 67 -0.21 7.23 6.86
CA ILE A 67 0.04 8.38 5.99
C ILE A 67 -0.30 7.99 4.56
N PRO A 68 -1.28 8.65 3.92
CA PRO A 68 -1.66 8.34 2.55
C PRO A 68 -0.63 8.85 1.54
N MET A 69 -0.26 8.01 0.57
CA MET A 69 0.62 8.36 -0.54
C MET A 69 -0.21 8.77 -1.76
N LYS A 70 -0.71 10.00 -1.77
CA LYS A 70 -1.67 10.47 -2.78
C LYS A 70 -1.12 10.52 -4.20
N MET A 71 0.19 10.74 -4.36
CA MET A 71 0.83 10.80 -5.68
C MET A 71 0.90 9.42 -6.35
N ASP A 72 0.97 8.35 -5.57
CA ASP A 72 1.02 6.98 -6.08
C ASP A 72 -0.20 6.62 -6.92
N ALA A 73 -1.39 7.11 -6.56
CA ALA A 73 -2.59 6.86 -7.34
C ALA A 73 -2.47 7.33 -8.80
N TYR A 74 -1.78 8.44 -9.03
CA TYR A 74 -1.52 8.95 -10.38
C TYR A 74 -0.44 8.13 -11.10
N TYR A 75 0.69 7.91 -10.44
CA TYR A 75 1.80 7.15 -11.00
C TYR A 75 1.37 5.72 -11.38
N ILE A 76 0.70 5.03 -10.46
CA ILE A 76 0.17 3.68 -10.68
C ILE A 76 -0.86 3.70 -11.81
N SER A 77 -1.73 4.72 -11.88
CA SER A 77 -2.70 4.85 -12.98
C SER A 77 -2.03 5.02 -14.33
N PHE A 78 -0.95 5.81 -14.45
CA PHE A 78 -0.19 5.92 -15.71
C PHE A 78 0.37 4.58 -16.16
N LEU A 79 1.00 3.83 -15.27
CA LEU A 79 1.55 2.52 -15.59
C LEU A 79 0.45 1.51 -15.93
N SER A 80 -0.67 1.53 -15.21
CA SER A 80 -1.81 0.65 -15.46
C SER A 80 -2.44 0.89 -16.83
N GLU A 81 -2.54 2.15 -17.27
CA GLU A 81 -2.95 2.49 -18.64
C GLU A 81 -2.05 1.83 -19.68
N LYS A 82 -0.73 1.92 -19.47
CA LYS A 82 0.25 1.31 -20.38
C LYS A 82 0.09 -0.21 -20.42
N TYR A 83 -0.13 -0.86 -19.29
CA TYR A 83 -0.31 -2.31 -19.22
C TYR A 83 -1.62 -2.76 -19.88
N GLN A 84 -2.70 -1.99 -19.70
CA GLN A 84 -4.01 -2.33 -20.24
C GLN A 84 -4.13 -2.07 -21.73
N HIS A 85 -3.52 -0.99 -22.26
CA HIS A 85 -3.75 -0.49 -23.62
C HIS A 85 -2.49 -0.37 -24.47
N GLY A 86 -1.32 -0.74 -23.97
CA GLY A 86 -0.03 -0.58 -24.66
C GLY A 86 0.47 0.87 -24.75
N LYS A 87 -0.36 1.85 -24.42
CA LYS A 87 -0.05 3.28 -24.39
C LYS A 87 -0.77 3.98 -23.24
N ILE A 88 -0.23 5.12 -22.82
CA ILE A 88 -0.80 5.89 -21.71
C ILE A 88 -1.86 6.86 -22.26
N ASN A 89 -3.09 6.72 -21.77
CA ASN A 89 -4.09 7.78 -21.88
C ASN A 89 -3.98 8.66 -20.63
N TYR A 90 -3.26 9.77 -20.77
CA TYR A 90 -2.96 10.69 -19.66
C TYR A 90 -4.22 11.24 -18.99
N ALA A 91 -5.23 11.63 -19.80
CA ALA A 91 -6.48 12.17 -19.28
C ALA A 91 -7.24 11.15 -18.43
N ARG A 92 -7.30 9.89 -18.88
CA ARG A 92 -7.94 8.81 -18.13
C ARG A 92 -7.15 8.44 -16.89
N ALA A 93 -5.83 8.37 -16.97
CA ALA A 93 -4.97 8.09 -15.82
C ALA A 93 -5.11 9.16 -14.73
N LEU A 94 -5.07 10.44 -15.10
CA LEU A 94 -5.28 11.55 -14.17
C LEU A 94 -6.67 11.50 -13.53
N ARG A 95 -7.71 11.26 -14.33
CA ARG A 95 -9.08 11.12 -13.82
C ARG A 95 -9.20 9.96 -12.82
N ASN A 96 -8.62 8.80 -13.13
CA ASN A 96 -8.70 7.63 -12.27
C ASN A 96 -7.89 7.80 -10.98
N GLY A 97 -6.71 8.40 -11.05
CA GLY A 97 -5.93 8.76 -9.88
C GLY A 97 -6.66 9.76 -8.97
N TRP A 98 -7.27 10.78 -9.57
CA TRP A 98 -8.08 11.76 -8.84
C TRP A 98 -9.31 11.11 -8.19
N ARG A 99 -10.02 10.24 -8.92
CA ARG A 99 -11.17 9.49 -8.37
C ARG A 99 -10.76 8.63 -7.19
N SER A 100 -9.63 7.93 -7.29
CA SER A 100 -9.10 7.10 -6.21
C SER A 100 -8.80 7.94 -4.97
N ASN A 101 -8.11 9.06 -5.14
CA ASN A 101 -7.81 9.97 -4.03
C ASN A 101 -9.08 10.61 -3.42
N ARG A 102 -10.07 10.94 -4.26
CA ARG A 102 -11.36 11.47 -3.79
C ARG A 102 -12.13 10.43 -2.97
N PHE A 103 -12.18 9.19 -3.45
CA PHE A 103 -12.80 8.08 -2.73
C PHE A 103 -12.13 7.86 -1.37
N ALA A 104 -10.81 7.92 -1.32
CA ALA A 104 -10.03 7.76 -0.10
C ALA A 104 -10.27 8.87 0.96
N ARG A 105 -10.90 10.00 0.59
CA ARG A 105 -11.34 11.01 1.57
C ARG A 105 -12.59 10.59 2.33
N THR A 106 -13.38 9.69 1.77
CA THR A 106 -14.64 9.23 2.35
C THR A 106 -14.50 7.92 3.09
N GLN A 107 -13.38 7.23 2.91
CA GLN A 107 -13.09 5.94 3.55
C GLN A 107 -11.66 5.92 4.09
N GLU A 108 -11.56 5.60 5.36
CA GLU A 108 -10.28 5.53 6.05
C GLU A 108 -9.34 4.50 5.40
N ASN A 109 -8.08 4.89 5.23
CA ASN A 109 -7.01 4.03 4.69
C ASN A 109 -7.28 3.46 3.29
N ALA A 110 -8.09 4.14 2.47
CA ALA A 110 -8.48 3.68 1.13
C ALA A 110 -7.59 4.23 -0.01
N CYS A 111 -6.47 4.90 0.29
CA CYS A 111 -5.54 5.37 -0.72
C CYS A 111 -4.85 4.21 -1.45
N SER A 112 -4.36 4.50 -2.65
CA SER A 112 -3.64 3.56 -3.53
C SER A 112 -2.41 2.93 -2.85
N SER A 113 -1.67 3.73 -2.10
CA SER A 113 -0.57 3.28 -1.25
C SER A 113 -0.59 4.00 0.08
N MET A 114 -0.12 3.32 1.12
CA MET A 114 -0.12 3.81 2.49
C MET A 114 1.25 3.63 3.13
N ILE A 115 1.66 4.59 3.95
CA ILE A 115 2.77 4.43 4.89
C ILE A 115 2.18 4.15 6.27
N TYR A 116 2.61 3.07 6.87
CA TYR A 116 2.26 2.70 8.23
C TYR A 116 3.42 3.04 9.15
N VAL A 117 3.15 3.85 10.16
CA VAL A 117 4.08 4.15 11.25
C VAL A 117 3.72 3.25 12.42
N MET A 118 4.68 2.49 12.90
CA MET A 118 4.45 1.46 13.90
C MET A 118 5.48 1.54 15.01
N GLU A 119 5.06 1.18 16.19
CA GLU A 119 5.90 1.02 17.37
C GLU A 119 5.88 -0.42 17.83
N LYS A 120 7.03 -0.91 18.30
CA LYS A 120 7.11 -2.22 18.91
C LYS A 120 6.46 -2.17 20.31
N GLU A 121 5.51 -3.05 20.53
CA GLU A 121 4.93 -3.22 21.87
C GLU A 121 5.99 -3.80 22.81
N ASN A 122 6.17 -3.15 23.94
CA ASN A 122 7.03 -3.70 25.00
C ASN A 122 6.30 -4.86 25.64
N THR A 123 6.64 -6.07 25.22
CA THR A 123 6.21 -7.27 25.95
C THR A 123 7.14 -7.42 27.15
N TYR A 124 6.85 -6.71 28.23
CA TYR A 124 7.43 -7.05 29.52
C TYR A 124 6.73 -8.33 30.00
N LEU A 125 7.46 -9.41 29.93
CA LEU A 125 7.15 -10.60 30.69
C LEU A 125 7.58 -10.39 32.11
#